data_1bf35fae9b3640c5b5120c3b7545e21e
#
_entry.id   1bf35fae9b3640c5b5120c3b7545e21e
#
_cell.length_a   1.000
_cell.length_b   1.000
_cell.length_c   1.000
_cell.angle_alpha   90.00
_cell.angle_beta   90.00
_cell.angle_gamma   90.00
#
_symmetry.space_group_name_H-M   'P 1'
#
loop_
_entity.id
_entity.type
_entity.pdbx_description
1 polymer ?
#
loop_
_entity_poly.entity_id
_entity_poly.type
_entity_poly.pdbx_seq_one_letter_code
_entity_poly.pdbx_strand_id
1 'polypeptide(L)'
;MEKLSFKEIQQNKTFDLGIVTLTEEDIINYAKLNDPLDFHIDRKAAELSFFKGFVASGSQIFNSLYKTGWIPMFGHTVICGLELNHWKFMRPVYAAQPISGTATPISIKENEEKKHAVVIWGYEFKDAKGMLVQTLEVTVLHKI
;
A
#
# COMPACT_ATOMS: atom_id res chain seq x y z
N MET A 1 -9.71 -13.83 -3.49
CA MET A 1 -8.30 -14.12 -3.14
C MET A 1 -8.27 -15.09 -1.96
N GLU A 2 -7.44 -16.08 -2.03
CA GLU A 2 -7.37 -17.15 -1.04
C GLU A 2 -6.69 -16.69 0.26
N LYS A 3 -7.22 -17.12 1.41
CA LYS A 3 -6.56 -16.92 2.70
C LYS A 3 -5.34 -17.83 2.80
N LEU A 4 -4.20 -17.23 3.10
CA LEU A 4 -2.93 -17.94 3.24
C LEU A 4 -2.57 -18.10 4.73
N SER A 5 -2.00 -19.23 5.09
CA SER A 5 -1.54 -19.46 6.45
C SER A 5 -0.22 -18.72 6.74
N PHE A 6 0.11 -18.56 8.02
CA PHE A 6 1.41 -17.98 8.40
C PHE A 6 2.59 -18.72 7.78
N LYS A 7 2.48 -20.05 7.57
CA LYS A 7 3.55 -20.86 6.98
C LYS A 7 3.95 -20.44 5.56
N GLU A 8 3.05 -19.73 4.85
CA GLU A 8 3.33 -19.23 3.52
C GLU A 8 4.06 -17.89 3.53
N ILE A 9 4.15 -17.24 4.70
CA ILE A 9 4.98 -16.06 4.89
C ILE A 9 6.42 -16.53 5.02
N GLN A 10 7.16 -16.41 3.93
CA GLN A 10 8.56 -16.81 3.86
C GLN A 10 9.42 -15.63 3.47
N GLN A 11 10.59 -15.51 4.07
CA GLN A 11 11.48 -14.39 3.80
C GLN A 11 11.83 -14.32 2.31
N ASN A 12 11.74 -13.13 1.75
CA ASN A 12 12.00 -12.81 0.34
C ASN A 12 11.02 -13.43 -0.68
N LYS A 13 9.93 -14.04 -0.21
CA LYS A 13 8.85 -14.48 -1.10
C LYS A 13 7.93 -13.30 -1.40
N THR A 14 7.82 -12.92 -2.66
CA THR A 14 6.99 -11.79 -3.09
C THR A 14 5.56 -12.24 -3.39
N PHE A 15 4.60 -11.46 -2.90
CA PHE A 15 3.17 -11.65 -3.13
C PHE A 15 2.64 -10.51 -3.99
N ASP A 16 1.87 -10.86 -5.01
CA ASP A 16 1.19 -9.89 -5.88
C ASP A 16 -0.06 -9.35 -5.19
N LEU A 17 -0.19 -8.04 -5.11
CA LEU A 17 -1.35 -7.37 -4.52
C LEU A 17 -2.40 -6.95 -5.55
N GLY A 18 -2.12 -7.15 -6.83
CA GLY A 18 -2.98 -6.73 -7.92
C GLY A 18 -2.69 -5.32 -8.41
N ILE A 19 -3.70 -4.76 -9.07
CA ILE A 19 -3.60 -3.44 -9.72
C ILE A 19 -4.74 -2.57 -9.23
N VAL A 20 -4.45 -1.30 -8.99
CA VAL A 20 -5.46 -0.26 -8.74
C VAL A 20 -5.39 0.80 -9.82
N THR A 21 -6.55 1.24 -10.29
CA THR A 21 -6.68 2.38 -11.19
C THR A 21 -7.70 3.34 -10.58
N LEU A 22 -7.23 4.50 -10.12
CA LEU A 22 -8.09 5.47 -9.44
C LEU A 22 -8.73 6.41 -10.46
N THR A 23 -10.04 6.62 -10.32
CA THR A 23 -10.74 7.68 -11.04
C THR A 23 -10.50 9.03 -10.35
N GLU A 24 -10.80 10.14 -11.03
CA GLU A 24 -10.80 11.46 -10.39
C GLU A 24 -11.71 11.49 -9.16
N GLU A 25 -12.88 10.87 -9.27
CA GLU A 25 -13.84 10.78 -8.16
C GLU A 25 -13.26 10.02 -6.96
N ASP A 26 -12.57 8.90 -7.21
CA ASP A 26 -11.89 8.14 -6.17
C ASP A 26 -10.87 9.01 -5.43
N ILE A 27 -10.07 9.78 -6.17
CA ILE A 27 -9.05 10.67 -5.61
C ILE A 27 -9.69 11.75 -4.76
N ILE A 28 -10.72 12.41 -5.28
CA ILE A 28 -11.43 13.50 -4.57
C ILE A 28 -12.09 12.98 -3.29
N ASN A 29 -12.83 11.88 -3.37
CA ASN A 29 -13.56 11.33 -2.23
C ASN A 29 -12.62 10.87 -1.12
N TYR A 30 -11.54 10.18 -1.47
CA TYR A 30 -10.53 9.78 -0.49
C TYR A 30 -9.87 10.99 0.16
N ALA A 31 -9.48 11.98 -0.62
CA ALA A 31 -8.80 13.16 -0.12
C ALA A 31 -9.68 14.00 0.81
N LYS A 32 -10.96 14.15 0.49
CA LYS A 32 -11.90 14.87 1.37
C LYS A 32 -11.95 14.31 2.79
N LEU A 33 -11.78 13.00 2.93
CA LEU A 33 -11.82 12.31 4.23
C LEU A 33 -10.45 12.22 4.91
N ASN A 34 -9.36 12.17 4.14
CA ASN A 34 -8.05 11.79 4.66
C ASN A 34 -6.93 12.80 4.42
N ASP A 35 -7.04 13.65 3.39
CA ASP A 35 -5.96 14.55 2.97
C ASP A 35 -6.52 15.70 2.12
N PRO A 36 -7.31 16.60 2.71
CA PRO A 36 -8.09 17.59 1.96
C PRO A 36 -7.28 18.80 1.47
N LEU A 37 -6.11 18.53 0.87
CA LEU A 37 -5.37 19.55 0.16
C LEU A 37 -6.12 19.92 -1.13
N ASP A 38 -6.15 21.21 -1.46
CA ASP A 38 -6.97 21.72 -2.55
C ASP A 38 -6.67 21.09 -3.91
N PHE A 39 -5.40 20.78 -4.19
CA PHE A 39 -5.02 20.13 -5.46
C PHE A 39 -5.44 18.66 -5.56
N HIS A 40 -5.95 18.05 -4.48
CA HIS A 40 -6.56 16.72 -4.51
C HIS A 40 -8.08 16.77 -4.65
N ILE A 41 -8.73 17.88 -4.30
CA ILE A 41 -10.18 17.94 -4.17
C ILE A 41 -10.84 18.95 -5.11
N ASP A 42 -10.10 19.90 -5.65
CA ASP A 42 -10.63 20.96 -6.52
C ASP A 42 -9.95 20.94 -7.89
N ARG A 43 -10.75 20.84 -8.97
CA ARG A 43 -10.22 20.75 -10.33
C ARG A 43 -9.35 21.94 -10.71
N LYS A 44 -9.82 23.15 -10.42
CA LYS A 44 -9.08 24.36 -10.77
C LYS A 44 -7.77 24.46 -10.02
N ALA A 45 -7.78 24.13 -8.73
CA ALA A 45 -6.58 24.08 -7.91
C ALA A 45 -5.60 23.01 -8.43
N ALA A 46 -6.11 21.84 -8.81
CA ALA A 46 -5.28 20.77 -9.39
C ALA A 46 -4.61 21.20 -10.71
N GLU A 47 -5.36 21.82 -11.60
CA GLU A 47 -4.85 22.33 -12.89
C GLU A 47 -3.79 23.44 -12.73
N LEU A 48 -3.93 24.28 -11.70
CA LEU A 48 -2.98 25.33 -11.37
C LEU A 48 -1.80 24.86 -10.54
N SER A 49 -1.85 23.63 -10.01
CA SER A 49 -0.81 23.06 -9.17
C SER A 49 0.45 22.72 -9.97
N PHE A 50 1.51 22.39 -9.23
CA PHE A 50 2.74 21.85 -9.81
C PHE A 50 2.48 20.62 -10.71
N PHE A 51 1.47 19.81 -10.36
CA PHE A 51 1.15 18.56 -11.07
C PHE A 51 0.30 18.77 -12.33
N LYS A 52 -0.32 19.93 -12.50
CA LYS A 52 -1.18 20.25 -13.66
C LYS A 52 -2.40 19.33 -13.85
N GLY A 53 -2.86 18.71 -12.78
CA GLY A 53 -4.00 17.80 -12.80
C GLY A 53 -4.17 17.11 -11.46
N PHE A 54 -5.24 16.29 -11.34
CA PHE A 54 -5.46 15.52 -10.13
C PHE A 54 -4.40 14.44 -9.95
N VAL A 55 -3.79 14.43 -8.77
CA VAL A 55 -2.91 13.37 -8.28
C VAL A 55 -3.50 12.77 -7.01
N ALA A 56 -3.32 11.47 -6.84
CA ALA A 56 -3.77 10.76 -5.66
C ALA A 56 -3.00 11.19 -4.41
N SER A 57 -3.69 11.22 -3.27
CA SER A 57 -3.01 11.30 -1.97
C SER A 57 -2.04 10.14 -1.84
N GLY A 58 -0.87 10.39 -1.28
CA GLY A 58 0.18 9.37 -1.18
C GLY A 58 -0.27 8.08 -0.50
N SER A 59 -1.08 8.20 0.57
CA SER A 59 -1.58 7.03 1.30
C SER A 59 -2.65 6.23 0.56
N GLN A 60 -3.29 6.79 -0.46
CA GLN A 60 -4.42 6.14 -1.14
C GLN A 60 -3.99 4.88 -1.89
N ILE A 61 -2.85 4.89 -2.55
CA ILE A 61 -2.34 3.72 -3.30
C ILE A 61 -2.08 2.56 -2.34
N PHE A 62 -1.35 2.82 -1.26
CA PHE A 62 -1.08 1.79 -0.25
C PHE A 62 -2.38 1.26 0.34
N ASN A 63 -3.26 2.13 0.83
CA ASN A 63 -4.51 1.72 1.46
C ASN A 63 -5.40 0.90 0.52
N SER A 64 -5.44 1.25 -0.76
CA SER A 64 -6.23 0.52 -1.75
C SER A 64 -5.73 -0.91 -1.95
N LEU A 65 -4.45 -1.09 -2.22
CA LEU A 65 -3.87 -2.42 -2.48
C LEU A 65 -3.64 -3.24 -1.20
N TYR A 66 -3.41 -2.59 -0.08
CA TYR A 66 -3.42 -3.25 1.23
C TYR A 66 -4.80 -3.88 1.51
N LYS A 67 -5.87 -3.11 1.31
CA LYS A 67 -7.24 -3.56 1.52
C LYS A 67 -7.65 -4.68 0.57
N THR A 68 -7.36 -4.55 -0.71
CA THR A 68 -7.84 -5.48 -1.73
C THR A 68 -6.90 -6.64 -2.01
N GLY A 69 -5.61 -6.48 -1.75
CA GLY A 69 -4.59 -7.47 -2.05
C GLY A 69 -4.03 -8.17 -0.81
N TRP A 70 -3.53 -7.42 0.17
CA TRP A 70 -2.82 -8.00 1.31
C TRP A 70 -3.76 -8.53 2.41
N ILE A 71 -4.75 -7.73 2.83
CA ILE A 71 -5.70 -8.14 3.88
C ILE A 71 -6.43 -9.45 3.56
N PRO A 72 -6.92 -9.67 2.34
CA PRO A 72 -7.59 -10.94 2.02
C PRO A 72 -6.70 -12.16 2.22
N MET A 73 -5.40 -12.04 1.95
CA MET A 73 -4.44 -13.13 2.16
C MET A 73 -4.09 -13.34 3.63
N PHE A 74 -3.70 -12.29 4.34
CA PHE A 74 -3.02 -12.38 5.63
C PHE A 74 -3.72 -11.69 6.80
N GLY A 75 -4.75 -10.89 6.55
CA GLY A 75 -5.41 -10.09 7.59
C GLY A 75 -5.86 -10.92 8.81
N HIS A 76 -6.28 -12.16 8.59
CA HIS A 76 -6.73 -13.05 9.66
C HIS A 76 -5.60 -13.54 10.58
N THR A 77 -4.33 -13.41 10.17
CA THR A 77 -3.18 -13.76 11.01
C THR A 77 -2.66 -12.57 11.82
N VAL A 78 -3.15 -11.36 11.57
CA VAL A 78 -2.67 -10.14 12.21
C VAL A 78 -3.13 -10.07 13.66
N ILE A 79 -2.19 -9.78 14.57
CA ILE A 79 -2.47 -9.37 15.93
C ILE A 79 -2.57 -7.84 15.95
N CYS A 80 -1.52 -7.14 15.49
CA CYS A 80 -1.51 -5.69 15.36
C CYS A 80 -0.39 -5.21 14.44
N GLY A 81 -0.52 -3.98 13.94
CA GLY A 81 0.59 -3.25 13.33
C GLY A 81 1.48 -2.65 14.40
N LEU A 82 2.79 -2.63 14.15
CA LEU A 82 3.77 -2.11 15.10
C LEU A 82 4.46 -0.85 14.61
N GLU A 83 4.75 -0.75 13.30
CA GLU A 83 5.60 0.32 12.80
C GLU A 83 5.43 0.51 11.31
N LEU A 84 5.53 1.78 10.85
CA LEU A 84 5.65 2.15 9.45
C LEU A 84 7.00 2.84 9.27
N ASN A 85 7.82 2.37 8.32
CA ASN A 85 9.12 2.94 8.04
C ASN A 85 9.34 3.20 6.56
N HIS A 86 10.22 4.14 6.27
CA HIS A 86 10.74 4.39 4.91
C HIS A 86 9.62 4.56 3.88
N TRP A 87 8.55 5.25 4.25
CA TRP A 87 7.47 5.55 3.31
C TRP A 87 7.90 6.67 2.38
N LYS A 88 8.16 6.30 1.12
CA LYS A 88 8.68 7.21 0.11
C LYS A 88 7.70 7.33 -1.05
N PHE A 89 7.44 8.57 -1.44
CA PHE A 89 6.61 8.91 -2.60
C PHE A 89 7.54 9.37 -3.71
N MET A 90 7.84 8.51 -4.66
CA MET A 90 8.88 8.74 -5.67
C MET A 90 8.34 9.45 -6.91
N ARG A 91 7.06 9.20 -7.23
CA ARG A 91 6.40 9.77 -8.41
C ARG A 91 4.94 10.06 -8.07
N PRO A 92 4.37 11.14 -8.64
CA PRO A 92 2.93 11.39 -8.50
C PRO A 92 2.14 10.30 -9.24
N VAL A 93 0.97 9.96 -8.72
CA VAL A 93 0.03 9.05 -9.37
C VAL A 93 -1.17 9.86 -9.85
N TYR A 94 -1.34 9.95 -11.15
CA TYR A 94 -2.47 10.65 -11.77
C TYR A 94 -3.71 9.76 -11.86
N ALA A 95 -4.86 10.39 -12.01
CA ALA A 95 -6.11 9.67 -12.29
C ALA A 95 -5.96 8.77 -13.53
N ALA A 96 -6.64 7.64 -13.54
CA ALA A 96 -6.66 6.64 -14.61
C ALA A 96 -5.32 5.94 -14.88
N GLN A 97 -4.30 6.15 -14.04
CA GLN A 97 -3.00 5.51 -14.16
C GLN A 97 -3.00 4.17 -13.42
N PRO A 98 -2.81 3.01 -14.10
CA PRO A 98 -2.75 1.71 -13.42
C PRO A 98 -1.49 1.59 -12.57
N ILE A 99 -1.66 1.18 -11.31
CA ILE A 99 -0.56 0.95 -10.37
C ILE A 99 -0.64 -0.47 -9.86
N SER A 100 0.43 -1.24 -10.02
CA SER A 100 0.57 -2.57 -9.45
C SER A 100 1.31 -2.51 -8.11
N GLY A 101 1.00 -3.45 -7.23
CA GLY A 101 1.65 -3.52 -5.92
C GLY A 101 2.14 -4.93 -5.60
N THR A 102 3.22 -4.99 -4.83
CA THR A 102 3.75 -6.23 -4.26
C THR A 102 4.07 -6.06 -2.80
N ALA A 103 4.04 -7.16 -2.06
CA ALA A 103 4.46 -7.22 -0.66
C ALA A 103 5.43 -8.39 -0.49
N THR A 104 6.55 -8.13 0.18
CA THR A 104 7.61 -9.12 0.41
C THR A 104 8.02 -9.11 1.88
N PRO A 105 7.95 -10.23 2.60
CA PRO A 105 8.52 -10.31 3.94
C PRO A 105 10.05 -10.19 3.84
N ILE A 106 10.60 -9.11 4.39
CA ILE A 106 12.05 -8.86 4.38
C ILE A 106 12.74 -9.32 5.66
N SER A 107 11.98 -9.48 6.75
CA SER A 107 12.50 -10.02 8.03
C SER A 107 11.36 -10.72 8.76
N ILE A 108 11.66 -11.89 9.33
CA ILE A 108 10.71 -12.69 10.11
C ILE A 108 11.43 -13.10 11.39
N LYS A 109 10.86 -12.73 12.55
CA LYS A 109 11.33 -13.12 13.87
C LYS A 109 10.23 -13.84 14.61
N GLU A 110 10.33 -15.15 14.70
CA GLU A 110 9.37 -15.98 15.43
C GLU A 110 9.68 -16.05 16.92
N ASN A 111 8.62 -16.07 17.72
CA ASN A 111 8.67 -16.38 19.14
C ASN A 111 7.69 -17.54 19.39
N GLU A 112 8.23 -18.76 19.41
CA GLU A 112 7.40 -19.97 19.52
C GLU A 112 6.73 -20.10 20.87
N GLU A 113 7.36 -19.61 21.95
CA GLU A 113 6.78 -19.63 23.29
C GLU A 113 5.50 -18.80 23.35
N LYS A 114 5.52 -17.60 22.76
CA LYS A 114 4.38 -16.69 22.71
C LYS A 114 3.46 -16.94 21.53
N LYS A 115 3.80 -17.84 20.64
CA LYS A 115 3.02 -18.20 19.43
C LYS A 115 2.74 -17.02 18.51
N HIS A 116 3.74 -16.17 18.31
CA HIS A 116 3.65 -15.05 17.39
C HIS A 116 4.98 -14.78 16.67
N ALA A 117 4.91 -13.97 15.64
CA ALA A 117 6.09 -13.55 14.88
C ALA A 117 5.99 -12.07 14.53
N VAL A 118 7.13 -11.39 14.52
CA VAL A 118 7.26 -10.03 14.00
C VAL A 118 7.77 -10.11 12.57
N VAL A 119 6.99 -9.61 11.63
CA VAL A 119 7.32 -9.61 10.21
C VAL A 119 7.43 -8.18 9.71
N ILE A 120 8.54 -7.86 9.05
CA ILE A 120 8.70 -6.60 8.33
C ILE A 120 8.34 -6.87 6.87
N TRP A 121 7.28 -6.21 6.40
CA TRP A 121 6.80 -6.30 5.03
C TRP A 121 7.31 -5.13 4.21
N GLY A 122 8.02 -5.40 3.13
CA GLY A 122 8.39 -4.39 2.13
C GLY A 122 7.33 -4.31 1.04
N TYR A 123 6.78 -3.12 0.82
CA TYR A 123 5.80 -2.85 -0.23
C TYR A 123 6.46 -2.06 -1.35
N GLU A 124 6.18 -2.46 -2.58
CA GLU A 124 6.58 -1.73 -3.78
C GLU A 124 5.38 -1.52 -4.69
N PHE A 125 5.22 -0.29 -5.18
CA PHE A 125 4.16 0.08 -6.11
C PHE A 125 4.80 0.63 -7.38
N LYS A 126 4.33 0.16 -8.53
CA LYS A 126 4.90 0.47 -9.84
C LYS A 126 3.83 0.91 -10.83
N ASP A 127 4.20 1.83 -11.71
CA ASP A 127 3.36 2.20 -12.85
C ASP A 127 3.40 1.14 -13.96
N ALA A 128 2.64 1.38 -15.04
CA ALA A 128 2.57 0.45 -16.18
C ALA A 128 3.89 0.25 -16.92
N LYS A 129 4.86 1.16 -16.72
CA LYS A 129 6.21 1.05 -17.29
C LYS A 129 7.19 0.34 -16.36
N GLY A 130 6.73 -0.13 -15.19
CA GLY A 130 7.57 -0.78 -14.19
C GLY A 130 8.39 0.19 -13.34
N MET A 131 8.10 1.49 -13.37
CA MET A 131 8.79 2.48 -12.56
C MET A 131 8.19 2.55 -11.17
N LEU A 132 9.05 2.56 -10.14
CA LEU A 132 8.59 2.70 -8.75
C LEU A 132 7.92 4.07 -8.54
N VAL A 133 6.71 4.05 -8.02
CA VAL A 133 5.97 5.27 -7.64
C VAL A 133 5.97 5.45 -6.13
N GLN A 134 6.01 4.36 -5.37
CA GLN A 134 5.96 4.41 -3.90
C GLN A 134 6.57 3.15 -3.31
N THR A 135 7.22 3.28 -2.16
CA THR A 135 7.72 2.16 -1.34
C THR A 135 7.47 2.43 0.13
N LEU A 136 7.29 1.38 0.93
CA LEU A 136 7.28 1.50 2.38
C LEU A 136 7.56 0.15 3.04
N GLU A 137 7.87 0.19 4.34
CA GLU A 137 7.98 -0.99 5.18
C GLU A 137 6.91 -0.94 6.28
N VAL A 138 6.20 -2.04 6.46
CA VAL A 138 5.19 -2.19 7.53
C VAL A 138 5.59 -3.36 8.40
N THR A 139 5.78 -3.10 9.69
CA THR A 139 6.08 -4.14 10.68
C THR A 139 4.79 -4.60 11.33
N VAL A 140 4.50 -5.88 11.26
CA VAL A 140 3.26 -6.49 11.73
C VAL A 140 3.56 -7.63 12.69
N LEU A 141 2.81 -7.68 13.78
CA LEU A 141 2.80 -8.83 14.68
C LEU A 141 1.74 -9.83 14.21
N HIS A 142 2.18 -11.01 13.83
CA HIS A 142 1.31 -12.10 13.37
C HIS A 142 1.19 -13.18 14.44
N LYS A 143 0.03 -13.82 14.50
CA LYS A 143 -0.12 -15.10 15.22
C LYS A 143 0.34 -16.25 14.33
N ILE A 144 1.01 -17.20 14.93
CA ILE A 144 1.49 -18.40 14.27
C ILE A 144 0.42 -19.51 14.37
#